data_617227700e04a74696978ca43a0404f9
#
_entry.id   617227700e04a74696978ca43a0404f9
#
_cell.length_a   1.000
_cell.length_b   1.000
_cell.length_c   1.000
_cell.angle_alpha   90.00
_cell.angle_beta   90.00
_cell.angle_gamma   90.00
#
_symmetry.space_group_name_H-M   'P 1'
#
loop_
_entity.id
_entity.type
_entity.pdbx_description
1 polymer ?
#
loop_
_entity_poly.entity_id
_entity_poly.type
_entity_poly.pdbx_seq_one_letter_code
_entity_poly.pdbx_strand_id
1 'polypeptide(L)'
;MNPNKRKGDKAEREAAEVLTKVTGFECKRNLAAGIPDDVGDIYGIPNCGVQVCDYKDKNRACLVKPREVETQRKNAGVDFVASMVRFRGGEWRVVLTPEQFNTLLQAALQ
;
A
#
# COMPACT_ATOMS: atom_id res chain seq x y z
N MET A 1 -1.91 2.37 -25.34
CA MET A 1 -1.96 2.13 -23.87
C MET A 1 -0.77 2.81 -23.21
N ASN A 2 -1.00 3.45 -22.10
CA ASN A 2 0.04 4.17 -21.38
C ASN A 2 0.98 3.15 -20.69
N PRO A 3 2.31 3.16 -21.00
CA PRO A 3 3.26 2.24 -20.36
C PRO A 3 3.32 2.37 -18.84
N ASN A 4 3.13 3.58 -18.31
CA ASN A 4 3.15 3.81 -16.86
C ASN A 4 1.96 3.15 -16.17
N LYS A 5 0.81 3.14 -16.83
CA LYS A 5 -0.37 2.46 -16.31
C LYS A 5 -0.15 0.95 -16.24
N ARG A 6 0.43 0.35 -17.28
CA ARG A 6 0.75 -1.09 -17.30
C ARG A 6 1.73 -1.47 -16.20
N LYS A 7 2.73 -0.64 -15.98
CA LYS A 7 3.71 -0.85 -14.91
C LYS A 7 3.05 -0.83 -13.55
N GLY A 8 2.17 0.14 -13.31
CA GLY A 8 1.42 0.25 -12.05
C GLY A 8 0.51 -0.93 -11.83
N ASP A 9 -0.23 -1.35 -12.87
CA ASP A 9 -1.13 -2.50 -12.79
C ASP A 9 -0.38 -3.79 -12.46
N LYS A 10 0.79 -3.99 -13.07
CA LYS A 10 1.62 -5.17 -12.82
C LYS A 10 2.14 -5.17 -11.38
N ALA A 11 2.62 -4.03 -10.92
CA ALA A 11 3.12 -3.89 -9.55
C ALA A 11 2.03 -4.16 -8.52
N GLU A 12 0.82 -3.64 -8.75
CA GLU A 12 -0.30 -3.86 -7.85
C GLU A 12 -0.70 -5.34 -7.76
N ARG A 13 -0.71 -6.04 -8.90
CA ARG A 13 -0.99 -7.48 -8.92
C ARG A 13 0.07 -8.26 -8.15
N GLU A 14 1.35 -7.93 -8.37
CA GLU A 14 2.46 -8.56 -7.67
C GLU A 14 2.38 -8.31 -6.17
N ALA A 15 2.10 -7.08 -5.78
CA ALA A 15 1.95 -6.72 -4.36
C ALA A 15 0.78 -7.47 -3.71
N ALA A 16 -0.35 -7.59 -4.40
CA ALA A 16 -1.50 -8.32 -3.89
C ALA A 16 -1.15 -9.80 -3.66
N GLU A 17 -0.41 -10.41 -4.58
CA GLU A 17 0.03 -11.81 -4.43
C GLU A 17 0.98 -11.99 -3.24
N VAL A 18 1.93 -11.06 -3.08
CA VAL A 18 2.87 -11.09 -1.96
C VAL A 18 2.12 -10.96 -0.64
N LEU A 19 1.21 -10.02 -0.53
CA LEU A 19 0.43 -9.80 0.69
C LEU A 19 -0.45 -11.00 1.02
N THR A 20 -1.11 -11.58 0.02
CA THR A 20 -1.93 -12.77 0.23
C THR A 20 -1.10 -13.90 0.81
N LYS A 21 0.08 -14.12 0.25
CA LYS A 21 0.98 -15.19 0.69
C LYS A 21 1.51 -14.95 2.11
N VAL A 22 1.87 -13.71 2.42
CA VAL A 22 2.49 -13.37 3.70
C VAL A 22 1.47 -13.27 4.82
N THR A 23 0.30 -12.69 4.55
CA THR A 23 -0.69 -12.42 5.59
C THR A 23 -1.73 -13.52 5.74
N GLY A 24 -1.97 -14.28 4.68
CA GLY A 24 -3.06 -15.26 4.66
C GLY A 24 -4.43 -14.66 4.30
N PHE A 25 -4.54 -13.34 4.24
CA PHE A 25 -5.76 -12.69 3.76
C PHE A 25 -5.78 -12.70 2.24
N GLU A 26 -6.97 -12.83 1.64
CA GLU A 26 -7.12 -12.74 0.21
C GLU A 26 -7.07 -11.27 -0.21
N CYS A 27 -5.91 -10.83 -0.71
CA CYS A 27 -5.66 -9.45 -1.11
C CYS A 27 -5.85 -9.28 -2.61
N LYS A 28 -6.55 -8.22 -2.99
CA LYS A 28 -6.88 -7.92 -4.39
C LYS A 28 -6.64 -6.46 -4.69
N ARG A 29 -6.39 -6.17 -5.96
CA ARG A 29 -6.30 -4.80 -6.44
C ARG A 29 -7.66 -4.12 -6.28
N ASN A 30 -7.62 -2.86 -5.89
CA ASN A 30 -8.82 -2.04 -5.86
C ASN A 30 -9.12 -1.54 -7.27
N LEU A 31 -10.03 -2.22 -7.95
CA LEU A 31 -10.42 -1.92 -9.32
C LEU A 31 -11.70 -1.08 -9.40
N ALA A 32 -12.15 -0.54 -8.28
CA ALA A 32 -13.40 0.19 -8.25
C ALA A 32 -13.25 1.53 -8.98
N ALA A 33 -13.44 1.47 -10.29
CA ALA A 33 -13.50 2.65 -11.13
C ALA A 33 -14.65 3.55 -10.65
N GLY A 34 -14.38 4.83 -10.48
CA GLY A 34 -15.41 5.77 -10.09
C GLY A 34 -15.57 5.98 -8.60
N ILE A 35 -14.74 5.37 -7.76
CA ILE A 35 -14.66 5.77 -6.35
C ILE A 35 -14.02 7.15 -6.32
N PRO A 36 -14.74 8.18 -5.85
CA PRO A 36 -14.21 9.54 -5.87
C PRO A 36 -13.04 9.75 -4.92
N ASP A 37 -12.95 8.96 -3.85
CA ASP A 37 -11.91 9.07 -2.85
C ASP A 37 -10.86 7.99 -3.04
N ASP A 38 -9.61 8.38 -2.88
CA ASP A 38 -8.48 7.46 -2.92
C ASP A 38 -8.44 6.68 -1.60
N VAL A 39 -8.73 5.38 -1.66
CA VAL A 39 -8.79 4.50 -0.49
C VAL A 39 -7.67 3.44 -0.50
N GLY A 40 -6.70 3.60 -1.41
CA GLY A 40 -5.57 2.69 -1.52
C GLY A 40 -5.67 1.75 -2.71
N ASP A 41 -4.57 1.09 -3.02
CA ASP A 41 -4.43 0.27 -4.22
C ASP A 41 -4.82 -1.19 -4.00
N ILE A 42 -4.70 -1.70 -2.79
CA ILE A 42 -4.96 -3.09 -2.44
C ILE A 42 -5.97 -3.14 -1.29
N TYR A 43 -6.92 -4.04 -1.37
CA TYR A 43 -7.87 -4.29 -0.28
C TYR A 43 -7.85 -5.77 0.10
N GLY A 44 -8.42 -6.10 1.25
CA GLY A 44 -8.53 -7.47 1.76
C GLY A 44 -7.94 -7.66 3.14
N ILE A 45 -7.09 -6.74 3.60
CA ILE A 45 -6.56 -6.77 4.96
C ILE A 45 -7.50 -5.94 5.85
N PRO A 46 -8.07 -6.54 6.91
CA PRO A 46 -9.01 -5.80 7.75
C PRO A 46 -8.39 -4.54 8.35
N ASN A 47 -9.13 -3.45 8.30
CA ASN A 47 -8.77 -2.18 8.94
C ASN A 47 -7.44 -1.60 8.46
N CYS A 48 -7.03 -1.91 7.23
CA CYS A 48 -5.74 -1.49 6.69
C CYS A 48 -5.84 -1.11 5.22
N GLY A 49 -5.35 0.08 4.89
CA GLY A 49 -5.18 0.52 3.52
C GLY A 49 -3.77 0.24 3.05
N VAL A 50 -3.61 -0.13 1.79
CA VAL A 50 -2.28 -0.41 1.23
C VAL A 50 -2.09 0.38 -0.07
N GLN A 51 -1.01 1.13 -0.11
CA GLN A 51 -0.54 1.84 -1.30
C GLN A 51 0.64 1.11 -1.90
N VAL A 52 0.66 0.98 -3.22
CA VAL A 52 1.76 0.31 -3.94
C VAL A 52 2.59 1.36 -4.67
N CYS A 53 3.89 1.29 -4.49
CA CYS A 53 4.84 2.21 -5.11
C CYS A 53 5.90 1.44 -5.88
N ASP A 54 5.90 1.60 -7.20
CA ASP A 54 6.93 1.07 -8.09
C ASP A 54 7.58 2.25 -8.83
N TYR A 55 8.21 3.13 -8.05
CA TYR A 55 8.82 4.36 -8.56
C TYR A 55 10.32 4.18 -8.76
N LYS A 56 10.84 4.81 -9.81
CA LYS A 56 12.28 4.97 -9.98
C LYS A 56 12.89 5.74 -8.81
N ASP A 57 12.20 6.79 -8.38
CA ASP A 57 12.64 7.64 -7.28
C ASP A 57 12.28 6.95 -5.94
N LYS A 58 13.24 6.24 -5.39
CA LYS A 58 13.05 5.54 -4.12
C LYS A 58 12.94 6.49 -2.93
N ASN A 59 13.54 7.67 -3.02
CA ASN A 59 13.35 8.70 -1.99
C ASN A 59 11.89 9.12 -1.90
N ARG A 60 11.27 9.37 -3.05
CA ARG A 60 9.84 9.71 -3.08
C ARG A 60 8.99 8.57 -2.52
N ALA A 61 9.27 7.34 -2.94
CA ALA A 61 8.51 6.18 -2.50
C ALA A 61 8.61 5.95 -0.99
N CYS A 62 9.77 6.22 -0.40
CA CYS A 62 10.03 5.91 1.02
C CYS A 62 9.82 7.10 1.94
N LEU A 63 10.06 8.32 1.48
CA LEU A 63 10.02 9.51 2.33
C LEU A 63 8.75 10.34 2.16
N VAL A 64 8.21 10.38 0.97
CA VAL A 64 7.02 11.21 0.67
C VAL A 64 5.74 10.42 0.76
N LYS A 65 5.68 9.28 0.09
CA LYS A 65 4.46 8.49 -0.01
C LYS A 65 3.91 8.01 1.34
N PRO A 66 4.73 7.54 2.29
CA PRO A 66 4.18 7.13 3.59
C PRO A 66 3.43 8.24 4.33
N ARG A 67 3.79 9.50 4.10
CA ARG A 67 3.05 10.64 4.67
C ARG A 67 1.77 10.92 3.89
N GLU A 68 1.83 10.84 2.56
CA GLU A 68 0.67 11.10 1.71
C GLU A 68 -0.45 10.08 1.92
N VAL A 69 -0.11 8.82 2.21
CA VAL A 69 -1.12 7.76 2.37
C VAL A 69 -2.01 7.96 3.60
N GLU A 70 -1.67 8.89 4.50
CA GLU A 70 -2.56 9.23 5.62
C GLU A 70 -3.90 9.79 5.12
N THR A 71 -3.91 10.48 3.97
CA THR A 71 -5.16 10.92 3.36
C THR A 71 -6.01 9.71 2.95
N GLN A 72 -5.39 8.69 2.35
CA GLN A 72 -6.09 7.45 1.98
C GLN A 72 -6.65 6.74 3.21
N ARG A 73 -5.87 6.70 4.29
CA ARG A 73 -6.31 6.08 5.54
C ARG A 73 -7.59 6.73 6.06
N LYS A 74 -7.62 8.07 6.06
CA LYS A 74 -8.81 8.82 6.50
C LYS A 74 -10.00 8.58 5.58
N ASN A 75 -9.77 8.60 4.28
CA ASN A 75 -10.84 8.38 3.30
C ASN A 75 -11.43 6.97 3.42
N ALA A 76 -10.59 5.98 3.68
CA ALA A 76 -11.02 4.60 3.85
C ALA A 76 -11.64 4.33 5.22
N GLY A 77 -11.45 5.22 6.19
CA GLY A 77 -11.94 5.04 7.55
C GLY A 77 -11.26 3.90 8.30
N VAL A 78 -10.00 3.62 7.97
CA VAL A 78 -9.24 2.54 8.61
C VAL A 78 -8.19 3.11 9.55
N ASP A 79 -7.74 2.27 10.50
CA ASP A 79 -6.76 2.68 11.50
C ASP A 79 -5.32 2.52 11.02
N PHE A 80 -5.07 1.61 10.08
CA PHE A 80 -3.73 1.25 9.64
C PHE A 80 -3.55 1.54 8.16
N VAL A 81 -2.33 1.87 7.79
CA VAL A 81 -1.96 2.07 6.40
C VAL A 81 -0.53 1.60 6.20
N ALA A 82 -0.24 1.09 5.02
CA ALA A 82 1.10 0.63 4.67
C ALA A 82 1.44 1.08 3.25
N SER A 83 2.71 1.40 3.03
CA SER A 83 3.23 1.67 1.70
C SER A 83 4.13 0.51 1.30
N MET A 84 3.71 -0.23 0.28
CA MET A 84 4.54 -1.30 -0.29
C MET A 84 5.39 -0.74 -1.41
N VAL A 85 6.69 -0.78 -1.22
CA VAL A 85 7.66 -0.24 -2.17
C VAL A 85 8.39 -1.38 -2.85
N ARG A 86 8.35 -1.36 -4.19
CA ARG A 86 9.04 -2.35 -5.01
C ARG A 86 10.46 -1.87 -5.31
N PHE A 87 11.43 -2.73 -5.01
CA PHE A 87 12.82 -2.49 -5.32
C PHE A 87 13.27 -3.42 -6.45
N ARG A 88 14.49 -3.22 -6.90
CA ARG A 88 15.07 -3.98 -8.01
C ARG A 88 14.97 -5.48 -7.78
N GLY A 89 14.62 -6.22 -8.83
CA GLY A 89 14.51 -7.68 -8.75
C GLY A 89 13.26 -8.19 -8.09
N GLY A 90 12.27 -7.30 -7.85
CA GLY A 90 11.03 -7.71 -7.20
C GLY A 90 11.15 -7.84 -5.69
N GLU A 91 12.12 -7.16 -5.09
CA GLU A 91 12.22 -7.07 -3.64
C GLU A 91 11.20 -6.07 -3.13
N TRP A 92 10.37 -6.48 -2.19
CA TRP A 92 9.34 -5.64 -1.59
C TRP A 92 9.69 -5.25 -0.17
N ARG A 93 9.33 -4.03 0.19
CA ARG A 93 9.41 -3.56 1.56
C ARG A 93 8.13 -2.83 1.92
N VAL A 94 7.71 -2.98 3.16
CA VAL A 94 6.64 -2.16 3.72
C VAL A 94 7.31 -1.00 4.44
N VAL A 95 7.00 0.21 4.00
CA VAL A 95 7.62 1.42 4.54
C VAL A 95 6.58 2.19 5.36
N LEU A 96 6.94 2.53 6.57
CA LEU A 96 6.07 3.21 7.53
C LEU A 96 6.78 4.44 8.08
N THR A 97 6.02 5.47 8.41
CA THR A 97 6.56 6.54 9.27
C THR A 97 6.67 6.00 10.69
N PRO A 98 7.49 6.64 11.55
CA PRO A 98 7.51 6.26 12.97
C PRO A 98 6.14 6.27 13.63
N GLU A 99 5.29 7.22 13.26
CA GLU A 99 3.93 7.34 13.79
C GLU A 99 3.05 6.16 13.35
N GLN A 100 3.16 5.75 12.09
CA GLN A 100 2.44 4.59 11.58
C GLN A 100 2.89 3.30 12.26
N PHE A 101 4.19 3.16 12.45
CA PHE A 101 4.75 2.01 13.18
C PHE A 101 4.23 2.00 14.62
N ASN A 102 4.22 3.15 15.29
CA ASN A 102 3.71 3.24 16.66
C ASN A 102 2.24 2.82 16.75
N THR A 103 1.41 3.20 15.77
CA THR A 103 0.00 2.80 15.74
C THR A 103 -0.13 1.28 15.72
N LEU A 104 0.66 0.61 14.88
CA LEU A 104 0.69 -0.85 14.82
C LEU A 104 1.21 -1.46 16.12
N LEU A 105 2.27 -0.88 16.67
CA LEU A 105 2.91 -1.38 17.89
C LEU A 105 1.95 -1.32 19.07
N GLN A 106 1.24 -0.21 19.23
CA GLN A 106 0.26 -0.07 20.31
C GLN A 106 -0.87 -1.09 20.17
N ALA A 107 -1.34 -1.31 18.96
CA ALA A 107 -2.37 -2.33 18.71
C ALA A 107 -1.86 -3.74 19.07
N ALA A 108 -0.61 -4.05 18.74
CA ALA A 108 -0.01 -5.36 19.03
C ALA A 108 0.24 -5.59 20.51
N LEU A 109 0.43 -4.53 21.29
CA LEU A 109 0.74 -4.62 22.71
C LEU A 109 -0.49 -4.60 23.63
N GLN A 110 -1.66 -4.49 23.05
CA GLN A 110 -2.92 -4.52 23.81
C GLN A 110 -3.37 -5.91 24.15
#